data_f5d1a054aaaa118a6ed0d9a2a7709afe
#
_entry.id   f5d1a054aaaa118a6ed0d9a2a7709afe
#
_cell.length_a   1.000
_cell.length_b   1.000
_cell.length_c   1.000
_cell.angle_alpha   90.00
_cell.angle_beta   90.00
_cell.angle_gamma   90.00
#
_symmetry.space_group_name_H-M   'P 1'
#
loop_
_entity.id
_entity.type
_entity.pdbx_description
1 polymer ?
#
loop_
_entity_poly.entity_id
_entity_poly.type
_entity_poly.pdbx_seq_one_letter_code
_entity_poly.pdbx_strand_id
1 'polypeptide(L)'
;YKLAVRAHGGQRRKSGEPYIIHPLCVAIILADLELDKETIVAGLLHDSVEDTWMTCEELEREFGAEVALLVDGVTKLGQLNYSADKVEQQAENLRKMFLAMAKDIRVILIKLADRLHNMRTLQYMRPEKQQEKARETMDIYAPIAMRLGISKIKVELDDLSLKYLKPDVYYDLVNKIALRKSERQLFVDAIVKQVKQHMDDAGIKAQVDGRIKHFFSIYKKMVNQDKTIDQIYDLFAVRILVDTVKDCYAALGVIHEMYKPIPGRFKDYIAMPKPNMYQSLHTTLIGPNGQPFEIQIRTFEMHKTAEYGIAAHWKYKESSDGKVPVDKREEEKLNWLRQILEWQKDMSDNREFMSLLKNDLDLFADSVYCFTPQGDVKTLPNGSTPIDFAYSVHSAVGNRMVGARVNGKLVPIEYQIKNGDRIEIITSMNSQGPSRDWLKLVKSTQAKNKINQWFKKELKEDNILKGKEMLAQYAKSKGFKISTYTKSQYLEAVMRKYGFRDWDSVLAAIGHGGLKEGQVFNKLIEAYEKENQKNLTDEQVLEAAADPQEKLHITKNKGGIVVKGIHDVAVRFSKCCSPIPGDEIVGFVT
;
A
#
# COMPACT_ATOMS: atom_id res chain seq x y z
N TYR A 1 -16.92 21.56 -14.86
CA TYR A 1 -17.33 20.68 -15.94
C TYR A 1 -17.04 21.26 -17.31
N LYS A 2 -17.57 22.49 -17.66
CA LYS A 2 -17.40 23.12 -19.00
C LYS A 2 -15.91 23.21 -19.42
N LEU A 3 -15.03 23.53 -18.48
CA LEU A 3 -13.59 23.63 -18.76
C LEU A 3 -12.98 22.26 -19.05
N ALA A 4 -13.32 21.25 -18.25
CA ALA A 4 -12.87 19.86 -18.49
C ALA A 4 -13.36 19.32 -19.85
N VAL A 5 -14.62 19.61 -20.25
CA VAL A 5 -15.15 19.28 -21.58
C VAL A 5 -14.33 19.93 -22.69
N ARG A 6 -13.93 21.20 -22.50
CA ARG A 6 -13.11 21.94 -23.47
C ARG A 6 -11.70 21.38 -23.54
N ALA A 7 -11.10 21.09 -22.40
CA ALA A 7 -9.73 20.56 -22.30
C ALA A 7 -9.60 19.18 -22.98
N HIS A 8 -10.55 18.26 -22.72
CA HIS A 8 -10.59 16.93 -23.31
C HIS A 8 -11.34 16.86 -24.65
N GLY A 9 -11.58 18.02 -25.30
CA GLY A 9 -12.33 18.08 -26.56
C GLY A 9 -11.73 17.18 -27.63
N GLY A 10 -12.56 16.30 -28.22
CA GLY A 10 -12.14 15.35 -29.27
C GLY A 10 -11.47 14.06 -28.77
N GLN A 11 -11.07 13.98 -27.51
CA GLN A 11 -10.50 12.76 -26.94
C GLN A 11 -11.59 11.70 -26.70
N ARG A 12 -11.22 10.42 -26.95
CA ARG A 12 -12.11 9.29 -26.72
C ARG A 12 -11.41 8.20 -25.90
N ARG A 13 -12.20 7.53 -25.06
CA ARG A 13 -11.76 6.32 -24.34
C ARG A 13 -11.71 5.11 -25.28
N LYS A 14 -11.08 4.02 -24.83
CA LYS A 14 -11.06 2.74 -25.55
C LYS A 14 -12.46 2.12 -25.74
N SER A 15 -13.44 2.52 -24.92
CA SER A 15 -14.85 2.17 -25.08
C SER A 15 -15.50 2.88 -26.28
N GLY A 16 -14.84 3.90 -26.87
CA GLY A 16 -15.42 4.79 -27.90
C GLY A 16 -16.15 6.01 -27.35
N GLU A 17 -16.42 6.06 -26.06
CA GLU A 17 -17.10 7.19 -25.40
C GLU A 17 -16.22 8.44 -25.32
N PRO A 18 -16.80 9.67 -25.24
CA PRO A 18 -16.04 10.89 -24.98
C PRO A 18 -15.25 10.77 -23.67
N TYR A 19 -14.00 11.27 -23.66
CA TYR A 19 -13.11 11.13 -22.50
C TYR A 19 -13.69 11.73 -21.22
N ILE A 20 -14.43 12.83 -21.33
CA ILE A 20 -15.03 13.57 -20.21
C ILE A 20 -15.94 12.70 -19.32
N ILE A 21 -16.47 11.58 -19.84
CA ILE A 21 -17.28 10.65 -19.05
C ILE A 21 -16.48 10.08 -17.88
N HIS A 22 -15.16 9.87 -18.06
CA HIS A 22 -14.29 9.37 -17.00
C HIS A 22 -14.15 10.35 -15.82
N PRO A 23 -13.67 11.59 -16.00
CA PRO A 23 -13.60 12.56 -14.90
C PRO A 23 -14.97 12.82 -14.24
N LEU A 24 -16.05 12.82 -15.04
CA LEU A 24 -17.40 12.97 -14.50
C LEU A 24 -17.77 11.80 -13.56
N CYS A 25 -17.51 10.54 -13.95
CA CYS A 25 -17.76 9.39 -13.11
C CYS A 25 -16.86 9.38 -11.86
N VAL A 26 -15.60 9.82 -11.98
CA VAL A 26 -14.70 9.99 -10.82
C VAL A 26 -15.29 11.01 -9.84
N ALA A 27 -15.75 12.17 -10.33
CA ALA A 27 -16.40 13.18 -9.49
C ALA A 27 -17.69 12.68 -8.82
N ILE A 28 -18.49 11.86 -9.51
CA ILE A 28 -19.68 11.22 -8.93
C ILE A 28 -19.28 10.27 -7.79
N ILE A 29 -18.24 9.46 -7.97
CA ILE A 29 -17.73 8.55 -6.92
C ILE A 29 -17.29 9.35 -5.70
N LEU A 30 -16.60 10.50 -5.90
CA LEU A 30 -16.16 11.37 -4.80
C LEU A 30 -17.35 12.05 -4.11
N ALA A 31 -18.36 12.47 -4.87
CA ALA A 31 -19.61 13.02 -4.32
C ALA A 31 -20.39 11.96 -3.51
N ASP A 32 -20.43 10.70 -3.99
CA ASP A 32 -21.00 9.56 -3.28
C ASP A 32 -20.26 9.21 -1.97
N LEU A 33 -19.01 9.65 -1.83
CA LEU A 33 -18.22 9.58 -0.59
C LEU A 33 -18.44 10.81 0.32
N GLU A 34 -19.33 11.72 -0.07
CA GLU A 34 -19.66 12.97 0.65
C GLU A 34 -18.43 13.87 0.89
N LEU A 35 -17.49 13.94 -0.06
CA LEU A 35 -16.29 14.79 0.03
C LEU A 35 -16.61 16.25 -0.30
N ASP A 36 -15.67 17.13 0.07
CA ASP A 36 -15.75 18.58 -0.16
C ASP A 36 -15.77 18.94 -1.66
N LYS A 37 -16.19 20.16 -1.95
CA LYS A 37 -16.32 20.67 -3.33
C LYS A 37 -14.98 20.75 -4.05
N GLU A 38 -13.90 21.10 -3.35
CA GLU A 38 -12.55 21.20 -3.89
C GLU A 38 -12.06 19.84 -4.37
N THR A 39 -12.31 18.78 -3.60
CA THR A 39 -11.98 17.38 -3.98
C THR A 39 -12.79 16.94 -5.19
N ILE A 40 -14.09 17.25 -5.25
CA ILE A 40 -14.96 16.91 -6.40
C ILE A 40 -14.49 17.64 -7.66
N VAL A 41 -14.16 18.93 -7.54
CA VAL A 41 -13.63 19.74 -8.66
C VAL A 41 -12.27 19.20 -9.11
N ALA A 42 -11.37 18.86 -8.18
CA ALA A 42 -10.10 18.23 -8.49
C ALA A 42 -10.30 16.88 -9.19
N GLY A 43 -11.31 16.09 -8.79
CA GLY A 43 -11.69 14.85 -9.47
C GLY A 43 -12.17 15.05 -10.90
N LEU A 44 -12.89 16.15 -11.18
CA LEU A 44 -13.29 16.53 -12.55
C LEU A 44 -12.11 16.97 -13.42
N LEU A 45 -11.01 17.43 -12.82
CA LEU A 45 -9.87 18.04 -13.50
C LEU A 45 -8.59 17.20 -13.39
N HIS A 46 -8.63 16.02 -12.75
CA HIS A 46 -7.44 15.27 -12.36
C HIS A 46 -6.51 14.86 -13.52
N ASP A 47 -7.07 14.57 -14.70
CA ASP A 47 -6.33 14.23 -15.90
C ASP A 47 -6.04 15.44 -16.81
N SER A 48 -6.58 16.63 -16.49
CA SER A 48 -6.49 17.80 -17.38
C SER A 48 -5.06 18.29 -17.56
N VAL A 49 -4.21 18.21 -16.53
CA VAL A 49 -2.80 18.64 -16.60
C VAL A 49 -1.92 17.55 -17.26
N GLU A 50 -2.27 16.27 -17.13
CA GLU A 50 -1.51 15.17 -17.71
C GLU A 50 -1.81 14.98 -19.20
N ASP A 51 -3.10 15.05 -19.58
CA ASP A 51 -3.58 14.64 -20.91
C ASP A 51 -4.00 15.80 -21.81
N THR A 52 -3.90 17.06 -21.34
CA THR A 52 -4.33 18.23 -22.12
C THR A 52 -3.33 19.39 -22.06
N TRP A 53 -3.71 20.52 -22.64
CA TRP A 53 -2.94 21.77 -22.66
C TRP A 53 -2.96 22.55 -21.32
N MET A 54 -3.79 22.17 -20.34
CA MET A 54 -3.94 22.90 -19.08
C MET A 54 -2.68 22.79 -18.22
N THR A 55 -2.34 23.90 -17.54
CA THR A 55 -1.24 23.97 -16.57
C THR A 55 -1.76 24.10 -15.14
N CYS A 56 -0.91 23.78 -14.15
CA CYS A 56 -1.27 23.97 -12.75
C CYS A 56 -1.52 25.45 -12.41
N GLU A 57 -0.80 26.38 -13.04
CA GLU A 57 -0.95 27.81 -12.83
C GLU A 57 -2.32 28.31 -13.34
N GLU A 58 -2.81 27.75 -14.45
CA GLU A 58 -4.15 28.05 -14.97
C GLU A 58 -5.23 27.50 -14.03
N LEU A 59 -5.05 26.30 -13.50
CA LEU A 59 -5.96 25.72 -12.50
C LEU A 59 -6.00 26.55 -11.22
N GLU A 60 -4.86 27.01 -10.73
CA GLU A 60 -4.77 27.84 -9.54
C GLU A 60 -5.51 29.17 -9.73
N ARG A 61 -5.38 29.80 -10.88
CA ARG A 61 -6.04 31.06 -11.22
C ARG A 61 -7.57 30.90 -11.30
N GLU A 62 -8.07 29.78 -11.89
CA GLU A 62 -9.50 29.59 -12.14
C GLU A 62 -10.23 28.94 -10.95
N PHE A 63 -9.58 28.08 -10.17
CA PHE A 63 -10.20 27.27 -9.11
C PHE A 63 -9.54 27.39 -7.74
N GLY A 64 -8.44 28.16 -7.64
CA GLY A 64 -7.71 28.36 -6.40
C GLY A 64 -6.59 27.34 -6.16
N ALA A 65 -5.69 27.70 -5.24
CA ALA A 65 -4.47 26.95 -4.92
C ALA A 65 -4.75 25.52 -4.42
N GLU A 66 -5.86 25.32 -3.71
CA GLU A 66 -6.22 24.03 -3.13
C GLU A 66 -6.55 22.99 -4.21
N VAL A 67 -7.37 23.35 -5.18
CA VAL A 67 -7.70 22.46 -6.33
C VAL A 67 -6.45 22.18 -7.16
N ALA A 68 -5.62 23.20 -7.44
CA ALA A 68 -4.39 23.03 -8.18
C ALA A 68 -3.41 22.09 -7.47
N LEU A 69 -3.27 22.20 -6.13
CA LEU A 69 -2.44 21.33 -5.31
C LEU A 69 -2.91 19.87 -5.38
N LEU A 70 -4.22 19.62 -5.31
CA LEU A 70 -4.79 18.28 -5.39
C LEU A 70 -4.56 17.66 -6.76
N VAL A 71 -4.80 18.40 -7.85
CA VAL A 71 -4.56 17.92 -9.23
C VAL A 71 -3.08 17.66 -9.47
N ASP A 72 -2.17 18.59 -9.07
CA ASP A 72 -0.72 18.38 -9.15
C ASP A 72 -0.27 17.11 -8.39
N GLY A 73 -0.84 16.88 -7.20
CA GLY A 73 -0.59 15.67 -6.42
C GLY A 73 -0.98 14.39 -7.17
N VAL A 74 -2.13 14.37 -7.82
CA VAL A 74 -2.61 13.22 -8.61
C VAL A 74 -1.78 13.03 -9.87
N THR A 75 -1.47 14.11 -10.62
CA THR A 75 -0.67 14.11 -11.87
C THR A 75 0.75 13.60 -11.64
N LYS A 76 1.43 14.02 -10.57
CA LYS A 76 2.78 13.54 -10.21
C LYS A 76 2.83 12.04 -9.94
N LEU A 77 1.70 11.42 -9.65
CA LEU A 77 1.58 9.96 -9.53
C LEU A 77 1.52 9.26 -10.89
N GLY A 78 1.09 9.95 -11.95
CA GLY A 78 1.02 9.42 -13.32
C GLY A 78 2.35 9.49 -14.08
N GLN A 79 3.14 10.54 -13.87
CA GLN A 79 4.40 10.80 -14.61
C GLN A 79 5.55 9.93 -14.11
N LEU A 80 5.92 8.91 -14.87
CA LEU A 80 6.94 7.95 -14.50
C LEU A 80 7.99 7.76 -15.57
N ASN A 81 9.26 7.88 -15.15
CA ASN A 81 10.40 7.54 -15.95
C ASN A 81 10.44 6.01 -16.20
N TYR A 82 10.57 5.63 -17.46
CA TYR A 82 10.73 4.25 -17.87
C TYR A 82 12.07 3.70 -17.32
N SER A 83 12.01 2.92 -16.27
CA SER A 83 13.12 2.05 -15.88
C SER A 83 12.89 0.63 -16.41
N ALA A 84 13.95 -0.08 -16.71
CA ALA A 84 13.88 -1.43 -17.26
C ALA A 84 13.30 -2.48 -16.30
N ASP A 85 13.25 -2.18 -14.98
CA ASP A 85 12.70 -3.07 -13.95
C ASP A 85 11.32 -2.59 -13.49
N LYS A 86 10.28 -3.39 -13.78
CA LYS A 86 8.88 -3.12 -13.40
C LYS A 86 8.68 -2.99 -11.89
N VAL A 87 9.47 -3.71 -11.08
CA VAL A 87 9.37 -3.67 -9.61
C VAL A 87 9.91 -2.35 -9.08
N GLU A 88 11.01 -1.88 -9.65
CA GLU A 88 11.62 -0.60 -9.29
C GLU A 88 10.69 0.57 -9.63
N GLN A 89 10.04 0.50 -10.78
CA GLN A 89 9.05 1.48 -11.22
C GLN A 89 7.82 1.52 -10.29
N GLN A 90 7.27 0.35 -9.91
CA GLN A 90 6.14 0.29 -8.97
C GLN A 90 6.49 0.86 -7.59
N ALA A 91 7.69 0.56 -7.09
CA ALA A 91 8.13 1.07 -5.79
C ALA A 91 8.29 2.60 -5.80
N GLU A 92 8.85 3.16 -6.86
CA GLU A 92 9.00 4.61 -7.00
C GLU A 92 7.63 5.31 -7.09
N ASN A 93 6.67 4.71 -7.80
CA ASN A 93 5.30 5.20 -7.88
C ASN A 93 4.63 5.25 -6.52
N LEU A 94 4.76 4.17 -5.76
CA LEU A 94 4.20 4.10 -4.42
C LEU A 94 4.86 5.11 -3.48
N ARG A 95 6.17 5.30 -3.57
CA ARG A 95 6.88 6.33 -2.79
C ARG A 95 6.33 7.74 -3.08
N LYS A 96 6.16 8.09 -4.34
CA LYS A 96 5.55 9.37 -4.75
C LYS A 96 4.12 9.50 -4.24
N MET A 97 3.34 8.43 -4.34
CA MET A 97 1.97 8.38 -3.84
C MET A 97 1.89 8.65 -2.34
N PHE A 98 2.72 7.98 -1.53
CA PHE A 98 2.74 8.22 -0.09
C PHE A 98 3.22 9.63 0.27
N LEU A 99 4.17 10.19 -0.48
CA LEU A 99 4.58 11.60 -0.29
C LEU A 99 3.46 12.58 -0.60
N ALA A 100 2.68 12.34 -1.66
CA ALA A 100 1.52 13.16 -1.99
C ALA A 100 0.41 13.02 -0.93
N MET A 101 0.11 11.78 -0.49
CA MET A 101 -0.84 11.51 0.60
C MET A 101 -0.46 12.22 1.91
N ALA A 102 0.83 12.35 2.20
CA ALA A 102 1.31 13.02 3.41
C ALA A 102 1.13 14.54 3.36
N LYS A 103 1.06 15.11 2.17
CA LYS A 103 0.72 16.52 1.98
C LYS A 103 -0.79 16.75 2.10
N ASP A 104 -1.58 15.94 1.41
CA ASP A 104 -3.03 15.95 1.49
C ASP A 104 -3.59 14.55 1.19
N ILE A 105 -4.34 14.01 2.13
CA ILE A 105 -4.93 12.66 2.03
C ILE A 105 -5.98 12.58 0.89
N ARG A 106 -6.57 13.70 0.47
CA ARG A 106 -7.56 13.73 -0.60
C ARG A 106 -7.01 13.28 -1.94
N VAL A 107 -5.69 13.45 -2.15
CA VAL A 107 -5.00 12.96 -3.36
C VAL A 107 -5.22 11.45 -3.57
N ILE A 108 -5.13 10.65 -2.50
CA ILE A 108 -5.38 9.21 -2.62
C ILE A 108 -6.87 8.88 -2.78
N LEU A 109 -7.77 9.69 -2.20
CA LEU A 109 -9.21 9.50 -2.38
C LEU A 109 -9.60 9.69 -3.85
N ILE A 110 -9.07 10.74 -4.51
CA ILE A 110 -9.24 10.96 -5.95
C ILE A 110 -8.65 9.79 -6.74
N LYS A 111 -7.44 9.32 -6.37
CA LYS A 111 -6.79 8.19 -7.07
C LYS A 111 -7.52 6.86 -6.88
N LEU A 112 -8.15 6.63 -5.73
CA LEU A 112 -9.00 5.46 -5.49
C LEU A 112 -10.29 5.52 -6.33
N ALA A 113 -10.90 6.70 -6.47
CA ALA A 113 -12.07 6.91 -7.33
C ALA A 113 -11.74 6.73 -8.81
N ASP A 114 -10.60 7.28 -9.29
CA ASP A 114 -10.04 7.05 -10.62
C ASP A 114 -9.82 5.54 -10.86
N ARG A 115 -9.13 4.86 -9.95
CA ARG A 115 -8.88 3.41 -10.05
C ARG A 115 -10.17 2.61 -10.12
N LEU A 116 -11.16 2.96 -9.30
CA LEU A 116 -12.45 2.27 -9.29
C LEU A 116 -13.16 2.41 -10.63
N HIS A 117 -13.23 3.62 -11.20
CA HIS A 117 -13.85 3.81 -12.51
C HIS A 117 -13.07 3.10 -13.62
N ASN A 118 -11.74 3.11 -13.58
CA ASN A 118 -10.90 2.36 -14.52
C ASN A 118 -11.14 0.84 -14.41
N MET A 119 -11.35 0.30 -13.21
CA MET A 119 -11.68 -1.12 -13.01
C MET A 119 -13.09 -1.45 -13.53
N ARG A 120 -14.08 -0.56 -13.38
CA ARG A 120 -15.44 -0.72 -13.94
C ARG A 120 -15.44 -0.81 -15.48
N THR A 121 -14.50 -0.13 -16.14
CA THR A 121 -14.36 -0.07 -17.61
C THR A 121 -13.24 -0.94 -18.16
N LEU A 122 -12.65 -1.82 -17.35
CA LEU A 122 -11.45 -2.61 -17.69
C LEU A 122 -11.70 -3.62 -18.82
N GLN A 123 -12.93 -3.98 -19.09
CA GLN A 123 -13.34 -4.90 -20.18
C GLN A 123 -12.92 -4.44 -21.58
N TYR A 124 -12.70 -3.12 -21.80
CA TYR A 124 -12.28 -2.57 -23.07
C TYR A 124 -10.75 -2.63 -23.30
N MET A 125 -10.00 -3.14 -22.31
CA MET A 125 -8.55 -3.31 -22.38
C MET A 125 -8.19 -4.72 -22.89
N ARG A 126 -6.95 -4.90 -23.38
CA ARG A 126 -6.44 -6.23 -23.74
C ARG A 126 -6.33 -7.13 -22.50
N PRO A 127 -6.51 -8.46 -22.64
CA PRO A 127 -6.52 -9.39 -21.49
C PRO A 127 -5.27 -9.29 -20.60
N GLU A 128 -4.09 -9.12 -21.17
CA GLU A 128 -2.84 -9.01 -20.39
C GLU A 128 -2.85 -7.74 -19.52
N LYS A 129 -3.38 -6.64 -20.05
CA LYS A 129 -3.53 -5.38 -19.30
C LYS A 129 -4.64 -5.46 -18.26
N GLN A 130 -5.71 -6.21 -18.53
CA GLN A 130 -6.75 -6.48 -17.54
C GLN A 130 -6.17 -7.18 -16.31
N GLN A 131 -5.39 -8.25 -16.51
CA GLN A 131 -4.75 -8.99 -15.42
C GLN A 131 -3.70 -8.15 -14.68
N GLU A 132 -2.87 -7.38 -15.39
CA GLU A 132 -1.87 -6.49 -14.79
C GLU A 132 -2.54 -5.46 -13.87
N LYS A 133 -3.58 -4.77 -14.36
CA LYS A 133 -4.29 -3.73 -13.60
C LYS A 133 -5.11 -4.31 -12.45
N ALA A 134 -5.73 -5.47 -12.63
CA ALA A 134 -6.44 -6.17 -11.57
C ALA A 134 -5.50 -6.63 -10.44
N ARG A 135 -4.31 -7.12 -10.77
CA ARG A 135 -3.28 -7.50 -9.79
C ARG A 135 -2.75 -6.29 -9.03
N GLU A 136 -2.40 -5.21 -9.74
CA GLU A 136 -1.99 -3.96 -9.11
C GLU A 136 -3.07 -3.43 -8.15
N THR A 137 -4.34 -3.51 -8.55
CA THR A 137 -5.48 -3.07 -7.74
C THR A 137 -5.62 -3.92 -6.47
N MET A 138 -5.54 -5.25 -6.59
CA MET A 138 -5.65 -6.17 -5.47
C MET A 138 -4.48 -6.07 -4.50
N ASP A 139 -3.25 -5.88 -5.02
CA ASP A 139 -2.02 -5.86 -4.21
C ASP A 139 -1.81 -4.50 -3.51
N ILE A 140 -2.35 -3.40 -4.05
CA ILE A 140 -2.01 -2.04 -3.60
C ILE A 140 -3.24 -1.21 -3.24
N TYR A 141 -4.16 -0.97 -4.19
CA TYR A 141 -5.24 0.00 -4.01
C TYR A 141 -6.34 -0.51 -3.06
N ALA A 142 -6.74 -1.77 -3.17
CA ALA A 142 -7.74 -2.35 -2.27
C ALA A 142 -7.25 -2.44 -0.82
N PRO A 143 -5.99 -2.84 -0.53
CA PRO A 143 -5.41 -2.74 0.81
C PRO A 143 -5.33 -1.30 1.35
N ILE A 144 -4.98 -0.31 0.54
CA ILE A 144 -4.98 1.10 0.95
C ILE A 144 -6.40 1.56 1.30
N ALA A 145 -7.39 1.26 0.45
CA ALA A 145 -8.79 1.57 0.74
C ALA A 145 -9.28 0.91 2.04
N MET A 146 -8.85 -0.34 2.30
CA MET A 146 -9.12 -1.04 3.56
C MET A 146 -8.48 -0.32 4.75
N ARG A 147 -7.23 0.14 4.62
CA ARG A 147 -6.50 0.86 5.67
C ARG A 147 -7.16 2.18 6.02
N LEU A 148 -7.64 2.88 5.01
CA LEU A 148 -8.38 4.15 5.16
C LEU A 148 -9.83 3.94 5.61
N GLY A 149 -10.29 2.68 5.74
CA GLY A 149 -11.64 2.33 6.17
C GLY A 149 -12.72 2.53 5.11
N ILE A 150 -12.36 2.81 3.84
CA ILE A 150 -13.30 3.08 2.75
C ILE A 150 -13.82 1.75 2.19
N SER A 151 -14.72 1.11 2.96
CA SER A 151 -15.21 -0.23 2.61
C SER A 151 -16.00 -0.23 1.31
N LYS A 152 -16.72 0.84 1.00
CA LYS A 152 -17.52 0.99 -0.23
C LYS A 152 -16.65 0.82 -1.49
N ILE A 153 -15.50 1.49 -1.55
CA ILE A 153 -14.55 1.36 -2.67
C ILE A 153 -13.80 0.02 -2.60
N LYS A 154 -13.28 -0.32 -1.43
CA LYS A 154 -12.46 -1.53 -1.22
C LYS A 154 -13.14 -2.79 -1.73
N VAL A 155 -14.39 -2.96 -1.39
CA VAL A 155 -15.14 -4.16 -1.69
C VAL A 155 -15.37 -4.31 -3.20
N GLU A 156 -15.71 -3.21 -3.88
CA GLU A 156 -15.92 -3.23 -5.32
C GLU A 156 -14.59 -3.44 -6.07
N LEU A 157 -13.49 -2.84 -5.60
CA LEU A 157 -12.15 -3.10 -6.16
C LEU A 157 -11.76 -4.57 -6.03
N ASP A 158 -12.03 -5.20 -4.89
CA ASP A 158 -11.77 -6.62 -4.66
C ASP A 158 -12.59 -7.52 -5.60
N ASP A 159 -13.91 -7.28 -5.70
CA ASP A 159 -14.80 -8.09 -6.52
C ASP A 159 -14.46 -7.95 -8.01
N LEU A 160 -14.17 -6.72 -8.49
CA LEU A 160 -13.71 -6.48 -9.86
C LEU A 160 -12.33 -7.12 -10.12
N SER A 161 -11.42 -7.06 -9.16
CA SER A 161 -10.11 -7.70 -9.29
C SER A 161 -10.24 -9.22 -9.38
N LEU A 162 -11.09 -9.84 -8.55
CA LEU A 162 -11.39 -11.27 -8.63
C LEU A 162 -11.96 -11.66 -9.99
N LYS A 163 -12.88 -10.85 -10.53
CA LYS A 163 -13.50 -11.07 -11.85
C LYS A 163 -12.47 -11.20 -12.97
N TYR A 164 -11.42 -10.37 -12.97
CA TYR A 164 -10.40 -10.39 -14.03
C TYR A 164 -9.21 -11.32 -13.73
N LEU A 165 -8.89 -11.60 -12.47
CA LEU A 165 -7.82 -12.51 -12.11
C LEU A 165 -8.23 -13.97 -12.11
N LYS A 166 -9.48 -14.28 -11.73
CA LYS A 166 -10.05 -15.63 -11.64
C LYS A 166 -11.50 -15.64 -12.12
N PRO A 167 -11.74 -15.43 -13.42
CA PRO A 167 -13.09 -15.28 -13.97
C PRO A 167 -13.96 -16.52 -13.71
N ASP A 168 -13.41 -17.73 -13.88
CA ASP A 168 -14.18 -18.97 -13.65
C ASP A 168 -14.72 -19.05 -12.22
N VAL A 169 -13.87 -18.72 -11.23
CA VAL A 169 -14.27 -18.71 -9.82
C VAL A 169 -15.29 -17.60 -9.53
N TYR A 170 -15.11 -16.43 -10.13
CA TYR A 170 -16.03 -15.31 -9.94
C TYR A 170 -17.42 -15.64 -10.47
N TYR A 171 -17.53 -16.14 -11.71
CA TYR A 171 -18.82 -16.46 -12.32
C TYR A 171 -19.47 -17.69 -11.68
N ASP A 172 -18.70 -18.69 -11.23
CA ASP A 172 -19.21 -19.81 -10.44
C ASP A 172 -19.87 -19.32 -9.13
N LEU A 173 -19.19 -18.39 -8.42
CA LEU A 173 -19.75 -17.77 -7.22
C LEU A 173 -21.01 -16.95 -7.50
N VAL A 174 -21.01 -16.15 -8.56
CA VAL A 174 -22.19 -15.37 -8.99
C VAL A 174 -23.38 -16.29 -9.21
N ASN A 175 -23.20 -17.37 -9.98
CA ASN A 175 -24.26 -18.33 -10.30
C ASN A 175 -24.76 -19.07 -9.05
N LYS A 176 -23.84 -19.58 -8.20
CA LYS A 176 -24.20 -20.28 -6.96
C LYS A 176 -24.94 -19.39 -5.96
N ILE A 177 -24.57 -18.11 -5.87
CA ILE A 177 -25.25 -17.15 -5.00
C ILE A 177 -26.60 -16.76 -5.58
N ALA A 178 -26.70 -16.55 -6.91
CA ALA A 178 -27.96 -16.23 -7.58
C ALA A 178 -29.00 -17.33 -7.41
N LEU A 179 -28.62 -18.60 -7.56
CA LEU A 179 -29.52 -19.77 -7.34
C LEU A 179 -30.03 -19.81 -5.89
N ARG A 180 -29.22 -19.43 -4.93
CA ARG A 180 -29.60 -19.44 -3.50
C ARG A 180 -30.30 -18.18 -3.05
N LYS A 181 -30.23 -17.11 -3.83
CA LYS A 181 -30.80 -15.80 -3.44
C LYS A 181 -32.32 -15.90 -3.26
N SER A 182 -33.01 -16.59 -4.15
CA SER A 182 -34.48 -16.73 -4.08
C SER A 182 -34.94 -17.50 -2.84
N GLU A 183 -34.30 -18.62 -2.52
CA GLU A 183 -34.67 -19.43 -1.36
C GLU A 183 -34.32 -18.74 -0.03
N ARG A 184 -33.15 -18.12 0.04
CA ARG A 184 -32.66 -17.45 1.27
C ARG A 184 -33.18 -16.04 1.44
N GLN A 185 -33.64 -15.37 0.39
CA GLN A 185 -34.26 -14.05 0.50
C GLN A 185 -35.51 -14.11 1.38
N LEU A 186 -36.37 -15.12 1.17
CA LEU A 186 -37.54 -15.33 2.02
C LEU A 186 -37.17 -15.54 3.50
N PHE A 187 -36.10 -16.31 3.74
CA PHE A 187 -35.59 -16.50 5.11
C PHE A 187 -35.08 -15.20 5.72
N VAL A 188 -34.26 -14.45 5.00
CA VAL A 188 -33.70 -13.15 5.47
C VAL A 188 -34.84 -12.15 5.71
N ASP A 189 -35.80 -12.06 4.79
CA ASP A 189 -36.94 -11.14 4.91
C ASP A 189 -37.81 -11.48 6.12
N ALA A 190 -38.02 -12.77 6.39
CA ALA A 190 -38.71 -13.22 7.59
C ALA A 190 -37.97 -12.83 8.88
N ILE A 191 -36.63 -13.05 8.92
CA ILE A 191 -35.79 -12.62 10.07
C ILE A 191 -35.84 -11.11 10.24
N VAL A 192 -35.66 -10.34 9.16
CA VAL A 192 -35.70 -8.86 9.19
C VAL A 192 -37.03 -8.39 9.76
N LYS A 193 -38.15 -8.96 9.33
CA LYS A 193 -39.48 -8.61 9.81
C LYS A 193 -39.65 -8.93 11.31
N GLN A 194 -39.24 -10.12 11.75
CA GLN A 194 -39.31 -10.52 13.15
C GLN A 194 -38.42 -9.65 14.05
N VAL A 195 -37.17 -9.43 13.63
CA VAL A 195 -36.22 -8.58 14.38
C VAL A 195 -36.76 -7.16 14.50
N LYS A 196 -37.29 -6.59 13.41
CA LYS A 196 -37.89 -5.23 13.43
C LYS A 196 -39.04 -5.14 14.43
N GLN A 197 -39.94 -6.12 14.41
CA GLN A 197 -41.08 -6.16 15.36
C GLN A 197 -40.59 -6.17 16.81
N HIS A 198 -39.63 -7.04 17.16
CA HIS A 198 -39.14 -7.13 18.54
C HIS A 198 -38.34 -5.88 18.96
N MET A 199 -37.65 -5.19 18.00
CA MET A 199 -37.02 -3.89 18.31
C MET A 199 -38.09 -2.83 18.64
N ASP A 200 -39.16 -2.78 17.84
CA ASP A 200 -40.29 -1.87 18.06
C ASP A 200 -40.98 -2.17 19.41
N ASP A 201 -41.24 -3.45 19.73
CA ASP A 201 -41.84 -3.89 21.00
C ASP A 201 -40.96 -3.53 22.19
N ALA A 202 -39.63 -3.56 22.06
CA ALA A 202 -38.67 -3.17 23.08
C ALA A 202 -38.45 -1.63 23.14
N GLY A 203 -39.13 -0.85 22.28
CA GLY A 203 -38.97 0.61 22.24
C GLY A 203 -37.65 1.09 21.67
N ILE A 204 -36.93 0.24 20.92
CA ILE A 204 -35.65 0.55 20.29
C ILE A 204 -35.89 0.99 18.85
N LYS A 205 -35.59 2.26 18.54
CA LYS A 205 -35.62 2.75 17.16
C LYS A 205 -34.48 2.13 16.37
N ALA A 206 -34.79 1.25 15.43
CA ALA A 206 -33.82 0.53 14.65
C ALA A 206 -34.21 0.46 13.16
N GLN A 207 -33.21 0.64 12.30
CA GLN A 207 -33.31 0.25 10.89
C GLN A 207 -32.73 -1.15 10.75
N VAL A 208 -33.47 -2.07 10.19
CA VAL A 208 -33.09 -3.48 10.03
C VAL A 208 -33.06 -3.84 8.56
N ASP A 209 -31.90 -4.21 8.04
CA ASP A 209 -31.68 -4.54 6.64
C ASP A 209 -31.01 -5.91 6.46
N GLY A 210 -31.40 -6.65 5.42
CA GLY A 210 -30.67 -7.82 4.96
C GLY A 210 -29.43 -7.43 4.15
N ARG A 211 -28.31 -8.14 4.34
CA ARG A 211 -27.06 -7.90 3.62
C ARG A 211 -26.53 -9.19 3.01
N ILE A 212 -26.13 -9.11 1.75
CA ILE A 212 -25.38 -10.17 1.06
C ILE A 212 -23.90 -9.88 1.17
N LYS A 213 -23.09 -10.90 1.48
CA LYS A 213 -21.64 -10.79 1.56
C LYS A 213 -21.02 -10.72 0.18
N HIS A 214 -19.98 -9.92 0.02
CA HIS A 214 -19.26 -9.70 -1.23
C HIS A 214 -18.49 -10.94 -1.71
N PHE A 215 -18.39 -11.11 -3.03
CA PHE A 215 -17.83 -12.31 -3.68
C PHE A 215 -16.39 -12.60 -3.24
N PHE A 216 -15.53 -11.60 -3.24
CA PHE A 216 -14.14 -11.78 -2.81
C PHE A 216 -14.04 -12.20 -1.33
N SER A 217 -14.89 -11.65 -0.46
CA SER A 217 -14.91 -12.03 0.96
C SER A 217 -15.35 -13.49 1.15
N ILE A 218 -16.25 -13.97 0.31
CA ILE A 218 -16.67 -15.40 0.29
C ILE A 218 -15.50 -16.24 -0.22
N TYR A 219 -14.93 -15.88 -1.36
CA TYR A 219 -13.77 -16.55 -1.95
C TYR A 219 -12.61 -16.68 -0.95
N LYS A 220 -12.24 -15.58 -0.28
CA LYS A 220 -11.18 -15.58 0.74
C LYS A 220 -11.46 -16.53 1.90
N LYS A 221 -12.72 -16.64 2.35
CA LYS A 221 -13.11 -17.61 3.38
C LYS A 221 -13.01 -19.05 2.89
N MET A 222 -13.46 -19.32 1.64
CA MET A 222 -13.35 -20.65 1.04
C MET A 222 -11.90 -21.11 1.00
N VAL A 223 -10.99 -20.25 0.51
CA VAL A 223 -9.56 -20.58 0.38
C VAL A 223 -8.86 -20.69 1.73
N ASN A 224 -9.06 -19.71 2.63
CA ASN A 224 -8.34 -19.68 3.91
C ASN A 224 -8.80 -20.73 4.93
N GLN A 225 -10.05 -21.20 4.83
CA GLN A 225 -10.65 -22.14 5.76
C GLN A 225 -10.93 -23.51 5.13
N ASP A 226 -10.52 -23.71 3.88
CA ASP A 226 -10.79 -24.91 3.08
C ASP A 226 -12.27 -25.35 3.13
N LYS A 227 -13.17 -24.36 2.90
CA LYS A 227 -14.63 -24.55 2.99
C LYS A 227 -15.29 -24.43 1.63
N THR A 228 -16.30 -25.24 1.43
CA THR A 228 -17.24 -25.06 0.32
C THR A 228 -18.20 -23.89 0.61
N ILE A 229 -18.86 -23.37 -0.42
CA ILE A 229 -19.85 -22.30 -0.24
C ILE A 229 -21.00 -22.70 0.69
N ASP A 230 -21.33 -24.00 0.75
CA ASP A 230 -22.37 -24.55 1.64
C ASP A 230 -22.00 -24.49 3.11
N GLN A 231 -20.72 -24.50 3.40
CA GLN A 231 -20.19 -24.42 4.77
C GLN A 231 -19.95 -22.98 5.25
N ILE A 232 -20.28 -21.97 4.40
CA ILE A 232 -20.19 -20.56 4.75
C ILE A 232 -21.56 -20.07 5.21
N TYR A 233 -21.76 -20.05 6.51
CA TYR A 233 -23.05 -19.72 7.14
C TYR A 233 -23.39 -18.23 7.13
N ASP A 234 -22.42 -17.35 6.91
CA ASP A 234 -22.56 -15.88 6.92
C ASP A 234 -22.62 -15.26 5.52
N LEU A 235 -23.14 -16.03 4.54
CA LEU A 235 -23.40 -15.51 3.20
C LEU A 235 -24.44 -14.39 3.22
N PHE A 236 -25.43 -14.53 4.10
CA PHE A 236 -26.50 -13.58 4.33
C PHE A 236 -26.43 -13.15 5.80
N ALA A 237 -26.37 -11.87 6.02
CA ALA A 237 -26.33 -11.26 7.33
C ALA A 237 -27.48 -10.27 7.48
N VAL A 238 -27.92 -10.04 8.71
CA VAL A 238 -28.85 -8.97 9.05
C VAL A 238 -28.06 -7.86 9.70
N ARG A 239 -28.34 -6.61 9.32
CA ARG A 239 -27.74 -5.43 9.90
C ARG A 239 -28.78 -4.62 10.65
N ILE A 240 -28.46 -4.23 11.87
CA ILE A 240 -29.28 -3.38 12.72
C ILE A 240 -28.54 -2.07 12.95
N LEU A 241 -29.16 -0.96 12.55
CA LEU A 241 -28.66 0.39 12.78
C LEU A 241 -29.53 1.07 13.84
N VAL A 242 -28.88 1.61 14.86
CA VAL A 242 -29.52 2.31 16.00
C VAL A 242 -28.87 3.66 16.25
N ASP A 243 -29.47 4.50 17.10
CA ASP A 243 -28.97 5.86 17.33
C ASP A 243 -27.76 5.90 18.26
N THR A 244 -27.77 5.11 19.34
CA THR A 244 -26.74 5.18 20.40
C THR A 244 -26.01 3.86 20.64
N VAL A 245 -24.82 3.94 21.25
CA VAL A 245 -24.05 2.76 21.71
C VAL A 245 -24.87 1.95 22.72
N LYS A 246 -25.61 2.62 23.61
CA LYS A 246 -26.48 1.96 24.59
C LYS A 246 -27.53 1.10 23.87
N ASP A 247 -28.14 1.62 22.81
CA ASP A 247 -29.13 0.90 22.01
C ASP A 247 -28.51 -0.28 21.27
N CYS A 248 -27.22 -0.23 20.89
CA CYS A 248 -26.52 -1.39 20.33
C CYS A 248 -26.51 -2.59 21.28
N TYR A 249 -26.18 -2.36 22.55
CA TYR A 249 -26.16 -3.42 23.56
C TYR A 249 -27.57 -3.85 23.99
N ALA A 250 -28.53 -2.93 24.01
CA ALA A 250 -29.95 -3.25 24.25
C ALA A 250 -30.48 -4.14 23.11
N ALA A 251 -30.23 -3.78 21.86
CA ALA A 251 -30.59 -4.60 20.70
C ALA A 251 -29.94 -5.99 20.73
N LEU A 252 -28.68 -6.09 21.16
CA LEU A 252 -28.01 -7.38 21.36
C LEU A 252 -28.75 -8.26 22.36
N GLY A 253 -29.22 -7.69 23.51
CA GLY A 253 -30.00 -8.39 24.52
C GLY A 253 -31.29 -8.96 23.92
N VAL A 254 -32.07 -8.14 23.20
CA VAL A 254 -33.31 -8.58 22.53
C VAL A 254 -33.02 -9.71 21.54
N ILE A 255 -31.96 -9.58 20.73
CA ILE A 255 -31.61 -10.60 19.74
C ILE A 255 -31.19 -11.93 20.38
N HIS A 256 -30.46 -11.89 21.49
CA HIS A 256 -30.02 -13.10 22.20
C HIS A 256 -31.18 -13.77 22.98
N GLU A 257 -32.22 -13.02 23.30
CA GLU A 257 -33.48 -13.58 23.82
C GLU A 257 -34.26 -14.32 22.71
N MET A 258 -34.32 -13.73 21.48
CA MET A 258 -35.01 -14.32 20.33
C MET A 258 -34.31 -15.58 19.80
N TYR A 259 -32.99 -15.54 19.72
CA TYR A 259 -32.17 -16.57 19.05
C TYR A 259 -30.97 -16.97 19.89
N LYS A 260 -30.64 -18.26 19.92
CA LYS A 260 -29.49 -18.78 20.66
C LYS A 260 -28.17 -18.44 19.95
N PRO A 261 -27.22 -17.74 20.61
CA PRO A 261 -25.92 -17.46 20.04
C PRO A 261 -25.04 -18.72 19.99
N ILE A 262 -24.24 -18.82 18.93
CA ILE A 262 -23.22 -19.87 18.80
C ILE A 262 -22.01 -19.48 19.67
N PRO A 263 -21.57 -20.33 20.62
CA PRO A 263 -20.45 -20.03 21.50
C PRO A 263 -19.17 -19.71 20.72
N GLY A 264 -18.41 -18.70 21.18
CA GLY A 264 -17.15 -18.27 20.55
C GLY A 264 -17.31 -17.50 19.22
N ARG A 265 -18.54 -17.21 18.80
CA ARG A 265 -18.83 -16.47 17.56
C ARG A 265 -19.28 -15.03 17.80
N PHE A 266 -19.34 -14.58 19.03
CA PHE A 266 -19.59 -13.18 19.37
C PHE A 266 -18.29 -12.36 19.27
N LYS A 267 -18.38 -11.16 18.68
CA LYS A 267 -17.26 -10.21 18.58
C LYS A 267 -17.75 -8.80 18.88
N ASP A 268 -17.14 -8.16 19.83
CA ASP A 268 -17.42 -6.78 20.21
C ASP A 268 -16.34 -5.85 19.67
N TYR A 269 -16.62 -5.28 18.49
CA TYR A 269 -15.77 -4.25 17.88
C TYR A 269 -16.20 -2.83 18.27
N ILE A 270 -17.20 -2.65 19.14
CA ILE A 270 -17.53 -1.35 19.73
C ILE A 270 -16.57 -1.07 20.87
N ALA A 271 -16.44 -2.03 21.80
CA ALA A 271 -15.49 -1.95 22.91
C ALA A 271 -14.03 -2.03 22.43
N MET A 272 -13.76 -2.82 21.39
CA MET A 272 -12.43 -3.07 20.82
C MET A 272 -12.43 -2.77 19.31
N PRO A 273 -12.36 -1.48 18.89
CA PRO A 273 -12.38 -1.09 17.49
C PRO A 273 -11.22 -1.70 16.69
N LYS A 274 -11.46 -2.01 15.41
CA LYS A 274 -10.38 -2.43 14.51
C LYS A 274 -9.43 -1.26 14.21
N PRO A 275 -8.19 -1.52 13.78
CA PRO A 275 -7.22 -0.46 13.43
C PRO A 275 -7.72 0.54 12.37
N ASN A 276 -8.65 0.13 11.50
CA ASN A 276 -9.31 1.01 10.52
C ASN A 276 -10.58 1.68 11.06
N MET A 277 -10.74 1.76 12.39
CA MET A 277 -11.86 2.39 13.12
C MET A 277 -13.22 1.69 12.91
N TYR A 278 -13.24 0.49 12.34
CA TYR A 278 -14.47 -0.28 12.22
C TYR A 278 -15.02 -0.67 13.58
N GLN A 279 -16.28 -0.31 13.84
CA GLN A 279 -17.02 -0.63 15.06
C GLN A 279 -18.34 -1.31 14.73
N SER A 280 -18.64 -2.43 15.39
CA SER A 280 -19.92 -3.14 15.30
C SER A 280 -19.94 -4.28 16.31
N LEU A 281 -21.09 -4.68 16.81
CA LEU A 281 -21.27 -5.98 17.45
C LEU A 281 -21.56 -7.01 16.36
N HIS A 282 -20.91 -8.16 16.42
CA HIS A 282 -21.18 -9.29 15.54
C HIS A 282 -21.57 -10.49 16.37
N THR A 283 -22.71 -11.08 16.07
CA THR A 283 -23.14 -12.31 16.69
C THR A 283 -23.64 -13.29 15.64
N THR A 284 -23.27 -14.55 15.78
CA THR A 284 -23.77 -15.64 14.94
C THR A 284 -24.79 -16.43 15.74
N LEU A 285 -25.98 -16.58 15.18
CA LEU A 285 -27.16 -17.09 15.84
C LEU A 285 -27.69 -18.32 15.11
N ILE A 286 -28.45 -19.15 15.82
CA ILE A 286 -29.20 -20.26 15.25
C ILE A 286 -30.64 -19.79 14.98
N GLY A 287 -30.99 -19.67 13.72
CA GLY A 287 -32.32 -19.27 13.29
C GLY A 287 -33.34 -20.42 13.24
N PRO A 288 -34.56 -20.13 12.76
CA PRO A 288 -35.57 -21.16 12.49
C PRO A 288 -34.97 -22.28 11.63
N ASN A 289 -35.40 -23.50 11.88
CA ASN A 289 -34.91 -24.71 11.19
C ASN A 289 -33.41 -25.03 11.38
N GLY A 290 -32.76 -24.48 12.43
CA GLY A 290 -31.36 -24.77 12.73
C GLY A 290 -30.35 -24.09 11.81
N GLN A 291 -30.76 -23.17 10.95
CA GLN A 291 -29.86 -22.46 10.04
C GLN A 291 -29.12 -21.34 10.76
N PRO A 292 -27.77 -21.34 10.75
CA PRO A 292 -26.99 -20.25 11.33
C PRO A 292 -27.00 -19.00 10.42
N PHE A 293 -27.07 -17.82 11.06
CA PHE A 293 -26.97 -16.53 10.39
C PHE A 293 -26.24 -15.52 11.28
N GLU A 294 -25.66 -14.46 10.66
CA GLU A 294 -24.94 -13.41 11.38
C GLU A 294 -25.80 -12.15 11.51
N ILE A 295 -25.78 -11.54 12.70
CA ILE A 295 -26.31 -10.19 12.91
C ILE A 295 -25.16 -9.24 13.22
N GLN A 296 -25.20 -8.06 12.60
CA GLN A 296 -24.29 -6.94 12.84
C GLN A 296 -25.08 -5.77 13.39
N ILE A 297 -24.69 -5.29 14.58
CA ILE A 297 -25.37 -4.17 15.25
C ILE A 297 -24.39 -3.02 15.42
N ARG A 298 -24.77 -1.82 15.01
CA ARG A 298 -23.95 -0.62 15.10
C ARG A 298 -24.79 0.65 15.03
N THR A 299 -24.24 1.78 15.44
CA THR A 299 -24.93 3.06 15.28
C THR A 299 -24.88 3.54 13.83
N PHE A 300 -25.75 4.51 13.48
CA PHE A 300 -25.69 5.17 12.16
C PHE A 300 -24.32 5.83 11.93
N GLU A 301 -23.72 6.45 12.94
CA GLU A 301 -22.39 7.04 12.86
C GLU A 301 -21.30 5.99 12.59
N MET A 302 -21.32 4.89 13.33
CA MET A 302 -20.40 3.75 13.10
C MET A 302 -20.60 3.15 11.71
N HIS A 303 -21.84 3.13 11.22
CA HIS A 303 -22.12 2.67 9.87
C HIS A 303 -21.48 3.59 8.83
N LYS A 304 -21.65 4.88 8.99
CA LYS A 304 -21.03 5.89 8.12
C LYS A 304 -19.50 5.75 8.13
N THR A 305 -18.89 5.66 9.30
CA THR A 305 -17.45 5.44 9.44
C THR A 305 -17.00 4.12 8.80
N ALA A 306 -17.77 3.03 8.94
CA ALA A 306 -17.44 1.73 8.34
C ALA A 306 -17.53 1.69 6.81
N GLU A 307 -18.42 2.49 6.19
CA GLU A 307 -18.60 2.53 4.72
C GLU A 307 -17.66 3.55 4.05
N TYR A 308 -17.49 4.73 4.65
CA TYR A 308 -16.76 5.86 4.08
C TYR A 308 -15.37 6.09 4.69
N GLY A 309 -15.07 5.47 5.83
CA GLY A 309 -13.76 5.56 6.49
C GLY A 309 -13.36 7.00 6.81
N ILE A 310 -12.15 7.37 6.40
CA ILE A 310 -11.63 8.72 6.62
C ILE A 310 -12.47 9.81 5.93
N ALA A 311 -13.14 9.48 4.83
CA ALA A 311 -13.99 10.43 4.11
C ALA A 311 -15.20 10.89 4.95
N ALA A 312 -15.72 10.04 5.85
CA ALA A 312 -16.86 10.37 6.70
C ALA A 312 -16.63 11.60 7.61
N HIS A 313 -15.37 11.90 7.95
CA HIS A 313 -14.99 12.99 8.84
C HIS A 313 -14.69 14.31 8.10
N TRP A 314 -14.57 14.29 6.78
CA TRP A 314 -14.20 15.48 6.01
C TRP A 314 -15.30 16.55 6.00
N LYS A 315 -16.56 16.13 5.96
CA LYS A 315 -17.75 17.03 5.98
C LYS A 315 -17.89 17.82 7.29
N TYR A 316 -17.38 17.30 8.41
CA TYR A 316 -17.43 18.00 9.71
C TYR A 316 -16.48 19.21 9.77
N LYS A 317 -15.41 19.23 8.97
CA LYS A 317 -14.47 20.37 8.90
C LYS A 317 -15.05 21.58 8.16
N GLU A 318 -15.92 21.38 7.18
CA GLU A 318 -16.59 22.47 6.46
C GLU A 318 -17.64 23.20 7.32
N SER A 319 -18.29 22.49 8.25
CA SER A 319 -19.38 23.03 9.07
C SER A 319 -18.93 23.71 10.37
N SER A 320 -17.66 23.63 10.73
CA SER A 320 -17.09 24.24 11.92
C SER A 320 -15.94 25.16 11.53
N ASP A 321 -16.14 26.47 11.66
CA ASP A 321 -15.17 27.57 11.47
C ASP A 321 -13.80 27.31 12.16
N GLY A 322 -13.00 26.37 11.68
CA GLY A 322 -11.58 26.21 11.98
C GLY A 322 -11.17 25.93 13.44
N LYS A 323 -12.09 25.66 14.38
CA LYS A 323 -11.83 25.53 15.82
C LYS A 323 -12.21 24.19 16.46
N VAL A 324 -12.20 23.10 15.69
CA VAL A 324 -12.37 21.77 16.31
C VAL A 324 -11.00 21.25 16.73
N PRO A 325 -10.80 20.82 18.01
CA PRO A 325 -9.57 20.14 18.41
C PRO A 325 -9.39 18.91 17.53
N VAL A 326 -8.19 18.73 16.99
CA VAL A 326 -7.83 17.51 16.24
C VAL A 326 -8.12 16.31 17.15
N ASP A 327 -9.09 15.49 16.77
CA ASP A 327 -9.43 14.29 17.55
C ASP A 327 -8.20 13.39 17.56
N LYS A 328 -7.77 12.94 18.75
CA LYS A 328 -6.66 11.98 18.91
C LYS A 328 -6.77 10.77 17.97
N ARG A 329 -7.98 10.44 17.56
CA ARG A 329 -8.30 9.38 16.60
C ARG A 329 -7.89 9.71 15.15
N GLU A 330 -7.90 11.00 14.75
CA GLU A 330 -7.37 11.43 13.44
C GLU A 330 -5.85 11.35 13.41
N GLU A 331 -5.21 11.66 14.51
CA GLU A 331 -3.76 11.58 14.66
C GLU A 331 -3.25 10.12 14.54
N GLU A 332 -4.00 9.15 15.07
CA GLU A 332 -3.69 7.72 14.94
C GLU A 332 -3.81 7.21 13.49
N LYS A 333 -4.79 7.70 12.71
CA LYS A 333 -4.94 7.36 11.28
C LYS A 333 -3.75 7.85 10.44
N LEU A 334 -3.21 9.03 10.76
CA LEU A 334 -2.06 9.61 10.08
C LEU A 334 -0.72 9.03 10.56
N ASN A 335 -0.67 8.41 11.75
CA ASN A 335 0.53 7.76 12.26
C ASN A 335 1.05 6.66 11.33
N TRP A 336 0.15 5.90 10.70
CA TRP A 336 0.54 4.93 9.69
C TRP A 336 1.25 5.57 8.49
N LEU A 337 0.73 6.68 7.95
CA LEU A 337 1.38 7.43 6.88
C LEU A 337 2.75 7.96 7.30
N ARG A 338 2.85 8.49 8.53
CA ARG A 338 4.13 8.94 9.09
C ARG A 338 5.14 7.79 9.17
N GLN A 339 4.72 6.60 9.58
CA GLN A 339 5.57 5.40 9.61
C GLN A 339 6.07 5.03 8.22
N ILE A 340 5.21 5.03 7.20
CA ILE A 340 5.63 4.73 5.82
C ILE A 340 6.62 5.77 5.31
N LEU A 341 6.42 7.05 5.63
CA LEU A 341 7.35 8.12 5.26
C LEU A 341 8.71 7.98 5.98
N GLU A 342 8.72 7.52 7.23
CA GLU A 342 9.96 7.19 7.93
C GLU A 342 10.68 6.03 7.23
N TRP A 343 9.95 4.95 6.88
CA TRP A 343 10.52 3.82 6.14
C TRP A 343 11.11 4.26 4.80
N GLN A 344 10.41 5.16 4.10
CA GLN A 344 10.88 5.69 2.83
C GLN A 344 12.20 6.47 2.95
N LYS A 345 12.39 7.22 4.05
CA LYS A 345 13.64 7.96 4.32
C LYS A 345 14.81 7.03 4.66
N ASP A 346 14.49 5.90 5.32
CA ASP A 346 15.49 4.99 5.87
C ASP A 346 15.90 3.88 4.89
N MET A 347 15.10 3.64 3.84
CA MET A 347 15.31 2.56 2.87
C MET A 347 15.66 3.10 1.50
N SER A 348 16.84 2.72 1.01
CA SER A 348 17.30 3.01 -0.35
C SER A 348 16.91 1.91 -1.35
N ASP A 349 16.66 0.66 -0.88
CA ASP A 349 16.28 -0.47 -1.75
C ASP A 349 14.77 -0.50 -1.96
N ASN A 350 14.36 -0.37 -3.23
CA ASN A 350 12.97 -0.38 -3.65
C ASN A 350 12.29 -1.75 -3.46
N ARG A 351 13.04 -2.85 -3.54
CA ARG A 351 12.49 -4.21 -3.35
C ARG A 351 12.18 -4.48 -1.87
N GLU A 352 13.08 -4.04 -0.98
CA GLU A 352 12.86 -4.12 0.46
C GLU A 352 11.66 -3.28 0.88
N PHE A 353 11.56 -2.05 0.38
CA PHE A 353 10.40 -1.17 0.61
C PHE A 353 9.08 -1.82 0.16
N MET A 354 9.04 -2.41 -1.05
CA MET A 354 7.86 -3.10 -1.56
C MET A 354 7.48 -4.31 -0.72
N SER A 355 8.46 -5.10 -0.29
CA SER A 355 8.22 -6.26 0.57
C SER A 355 7.65 -5.87 1.93
N LEU A 356 8.20 -4.83 2.55
CA LEU A 356 7.72 -4.32 3.83
C LEU A 356 6.32 -3.72 3.72
N LEU A 357 6.07 -2.96 2.66
CA LEU A 357 4.75 -2.39 2.41
C LEU A 357 3.69 -3.48 2.21
N LYS A 358 3.97 -4.51 1.39
CA LYS A 358 3.06 -5.64 1.21
C LYS A 358 2.79 -6.36 2.53
N ASN A 359 3.83 -6.62 3.31
CA ASN A 359 3.68 -7.25 4.62
C ASN A 359 2.86 -6.39 5.59
N ASP A 360 3.04 -5.07 5.60
CA ASP A 360 2.27 -4.17 6.46
C ASP A 360 0.79 -4.07 6.02
N LEU A 361 0.53 -4.12 4.73
CA LEU A 361 -0.83 -4.12 4.19
C LEU A 361 -1.55 -5.45 4.44
N ASP A 362 -0.84 -6.59 4.45
CA ASP A 362 -1.40 -7.93 4.69
C ASP A 362 -1.70 -8.23 6.17
N LEU A 363 -1.05 -7.53 7.10
CA LEU A 363 -1.17 -7.75 8.55
C LEU A 363 -2.56 -7.46 9.15
N PHE A 364 -3.51 -6.99 8.33
CA PHE A 364 -4.88 -6.69 8.79
C PHE A 364 -5.80 -7.91 8.97
N ALA A 365 -5.40 -9.10 8.55
CA ALA A 365 -6.30 -10.25 8.56
C ALA A 365 -6.58 -10.78 9.97
N ASP A 366 -5.54 -10.91 10.81
CA ASP A 366 -5.66 -11.43 12.18
C ASP A 366 -4.76 -10.64 13.14
N SER A 367 -5.37 -9.98 14.12
CA SER A 367 -4.69 -9.24 15.18
C SER A 367 -4.94 -9.89 16.54
N VAL A 368 -3.95 -9.81 17.41
CA VAL A 368 -4.09 -10.16 18.83
C VAL A 368 -4.15 -8.89 19.68
N TYR A 369 -5.03 -8.89 20.68
CA TYR A 369 -5.20 -7.81 21.64
C TYR A 369 -4.57 -8.24 22.97
N CYS A 370 -3.63 -7.45 23.46
CA CYS A 370 -2.93 -7.69 24.71
C CYS A 370 -2.89 -6.41 25.54
N PHE A 371 -2.56 -6.54 26.82
CA PHE A 371 -2.67 -5.46 27.79
C PHE A 371 -1.31 -5.11 28.37
N THR A 372 -1.09 -3.81 28.59
CA THR A 372 0.01 -3.34 29.44
C THR A 372 -0.30 -3.66 30.92
N PRO A 373 0.67 -3.59 31.84
CA PRO A 373 0.41 -3.71 33.26
C PRO A 373 -0.60 -2.67 33.80
N GLN A 374 -0.70 -1.50 33.14
CA GLN A 374 -1.64 -0.43 33.48
C GLN A 374 -3.04 -0.67 32.92
N GLY A 375 -3.22 -1.67 32.07
CA GLY A 375 -4.50 -2.00 31.44
C GLY A 375 -4.73 -1.39 30.06
N ASP A 376 -3.73 -0.68 29.48
CA ASP A 376 -3.84 -0.17 28.12
C ASP A 376 -3.84 -1.30 27.10
N VAL A 377 -4.75 -1.24 26.15
CA VAL A 377 -4.84 -2.22 25.06
C VAL A 377 -3.78 -1.94 23.98
N LYS A 378 -3.08 -2.98 23.58
CA LYS A 378 -2.17 -2.97 22.41
C LYS A 378 -2.65 -3.99 21.39
N THR A 379 -2.71 -3.57 20.13
CA THR A 379 -3.07 -4.43 19.00
C THR A 379 -1.81 -4.80 18.24
N LEU A 380 -1.57 -6.09 18.08
CA LEU A 380 -0.40 -6.62 17.40
C LEU A 380 -0.83 -7.64 16.31
N PRO A 381 -0.01 -7.88 15.29
CA PRO A 381 -0.24 -8.97 14.33
C PRO A 381 -0.31 -10.33 15.03
N ASN A 382 -1.11 -11.24 14.50
CA ASN A 382 -1.16 -12.62 15.00
C ASN A 382 0.21 -13.29 14.89
N GLY A 383 0.62 -14.04 15.92
CA GLY A 383 1.96 -14.64 16.03
C GLY A 383 3.05 -13.69 16.50
N SER A 384 2.71 -12.46 16.91
CA SER A 384 3.65 -11.51 17.54
C SER A 384 4.22 -12.05 18.84
N THR A 385 5.43 -11.59 19.15
CA THR A 385 6.21 -11.97 20.32
C THR A 385 6.30 -10.83 21.33
N PRO A 386 6.77 -11.07 22.58
CA PRO A 386 7.04 -10.00 23.53
C PRO A 386 7.98 -8.91 23.02
N ILE A 387 8.83 -9.21 22.04
CA ILE A 387 9.69 -8.22 21.37
C ILE A 387 8.82 -7.22 20.59
N ASP A 388 7.83 -7.73 19.80
CA ASP A 388 6.88 -6.88 19.08
C ASP A 388 6.12 -5.95 20.03
N PHE A 389 5.68 -6.50 21.17
CA PHE A 389 5.00 -5.75 22.20
C PHE A 389 5.89 -4.64 22.80
N ALA A 390 7.15 -4.95 23.11
CA ALA A 390 8.10 -3.99 23.67
C ALA A 390 8.30 -2.77 22.74
N TYR A 391 8.47 -3.02 21.43
CA TYR A 391 8.58 -1.96 20.43
C TYR A 391 7.26 -1.22 20.15
N SER A 392 6.11 -1.85 20.39
CA SER A 392 4.81 -1.19 20.29
C SER A 392 4.55 -0.22 21.45
N VAL A 393 5.17 -0.44 22.61
CA VAL A 393 5.12 0.48 23.74
C VAL A 393 6.02 1.67 23.50
N HIS A 394 7.34 1.44 23.34
CA HIS A 394 8.30 2.47 23.03
C HIS A 394 9.63 1.86 22.55
N SER A 395 10.33 2.52 21.62
CA SER A 395 11.63 2.02 21.10
C SER A 395 12.67 1.83 22.20
N ALA A 396 12.73 2.71 23.22
CA ALA A 396 13.64 2.57 24.36
C ALA A 396 13.33 1.32 25.21
N VAL A 397 12.06 0.92 25.33
CA VAL A 397 11.66 -0.32 26.02
C VAL A 397 12.15 -1.52 25.22
N GLY A 398 11.91 -1.54 23.90
CA GLY A 398 12.39 -2.59 23.01
C GLY A 398 13.92 -2.73 23.02
N ASN A 399 14.66 -1.62 22.92
CA ASN A 399 16.12 -1.62 22.91
C ASN A 399 16.74 -2.08 24.22
N ARG A 400 16.04 -1.91 25.36
CA ARG A 400 16.51 -2.31 26.70
C ARG A 400 15.92 -3.60 27.22
N MET A 401 15.10 -4.28 26.43
CA MET A 401 14.43 -5.51 26.81
C MET A 401 15.45 -6.62 27.07
N VAL A 402 15.31 -7.30 28.22
CA VAL A 402 16.07 -8.49 28.61
C VAL A 402 15.18 -9.70 28.84
N GLY A 403 13.86 -9.52 28.96
CA GLY A 403 12.89 -10.58 29.15
C GLY A 403 11.46 -10.05 29.21
N ALA A 404 10.49 -10.95 29.38
CA ALA A 404 9.10 -10.60 29.51
C ALA A 404 8.36 -11.54 30.48
N ARG A 405 7.31 -11.00 31.13
CA ARG A 405 6.31 -11.79 31.86
C ARG A 405 4.98 -11.68 31.17
N VAL A 406 4.31 -12.80 31.04
CA VAL A 406 2.94 -12.87 30.55
C VAL A 406 2.06 -13.43 31.63
N ASN A 407 1.00 -12.70 32.00
CA ASN A 407 0.09 -13.06 33.07
C ASN A 407 0.82 -13.38 34.41
N GLY A 408 1.90 -12.61 34.69
CA GLY A 408 2.75 -12.75 35.87
C GLY A 408 3.84 -13.82 35.79
N LYS A 409 3.87 -14.66 34.74
CA LYS A 409 4.86 -15.73 34.56
C LYS A 409 5.94 -15.32 33.57
N LEU A 410 7.20 -15.62 33.86
CA LEU A 410 8.31 -15.43 32.95
C LEU A 410 8.13 -16.33 31.72
N VAL A 411 8.30 -15.77 30.51
CA VAL A 411 8.16 -16.50 29.25
C VAL A 411 9.40 -16.33 28.38
N PRO A 412 9.67 -17.29 27.45
CA PRO A 412 10.70 -17.13 26.43
C PRO A 412 10.38 -15.96 25.51
N ILE A 413 11.38 -15.37 24.87
CA ILE A 413 11.23 -14.25 23.92
C ILE A 413 10.46 -14.65 22.64
N GLU A 414 10.45 -15.95 22.31
CA GLU A 414 9.70 -16.54 21.18
C GLU A 414 8.22 -16.82 21.51
N TYR A 415 7.77 -16.55 22.74
CA TYR A 415 6.39 -16.78 23.13
C TYR A 415 5.44 -16.07 22.18
N GLN A 416 4.44 -16.78 21.66
CA GLN A 416 3.42 -16.20 20.80
C GLN A 416 2.29 -15.62 21.66
N ILE A 417 2.09 -14.31 21.58
CA ILE A 417 1.09 -13.58 22.32
C ILE A 417 -0.32 -14.02 21.91
N LYS A 418 -1.17 -14.24 22.92
CA LYS A 418 -2.58 -14.61 22.76
C LYS A 418 -3.51 -13.46 23.14
N ASN A 419 -4.74 -13.50 22.63
CA ASN A 419 -5.77 -12.52 23.02
C ASN A 419 -6.00 -12.56 24.55
N GLY A 420 -5.97 -11.37 25.16
CA GLY A 420 -6.18 -11.21 26.61
C GLY A 420 -4.90 -11.29 27.45
N ASP A 421 -3.74 -11.57 26.86
CA ASP A 421 -2.48 -11.62 27.60
C ASP A 421 -2.12 -10.25 28.19
N ARG A 422 -1.78 -10.22 29.46
CA ARG A 422 -1.19 -9.06 30.15
C ARG A 422 0.32 -9.19 30.15
N ILE A 423 1.02 -8.26 29.49
CA ILE A 423 2.44 -8.37 29.18
C ILE A 423 3.22 -7.29 29.94
N GLU A 424 4.22 -7.72 30.68
CA GLU A 424 5.20 -6.88 31.36
C GLU A 424 6.59 -7.10 30.74
N ILE A 425 7.23 -6.03 30.25
CA ILE A 425 8.58 -6.10 29.67
C ILE A 425 9.61 -5.82 30.76
N ILE A 426 10.56 -6.72 30.90
CA ILE A 426 11.70 -6.58 31.80
C ILE A 426 12.81 -5.88 31.04
N THR A 427 13.25 -4.71 31.52
CA THR A 427 14.29 -3.91 30.91
C THR A 427 15.52 -3.80 31.81
N SER A 428 16.71 -3.65 31.21
CA SER A 428 17.97 -3.39 31.93
C SER A 428 18.68 -2.17 31.33
N MET A 429 19.26 -1.36 32.20
CA MET A 429 20.12 -0.23 31.76
C MET A 429 21.43 -0.72 31.11
N ASN A 430 21.87 -1.94 31.46
CA ASN A 430 23.09 -2.57 30.94
C ASN A 430 22.83 -3.42 29.68
N SER A 431 21.63 -3.33 29.10
CA SER A 431 21.32 -4.05 27.86
C SER A 431 22.20 -3.52 26.72
N GLN A 432 22.80 -4.43 25.95
CA GLN A 432 23.61 -4.13 24.76
C GLN A 432 22.75 -3.81 23.53
N GLY A 433 21.42 -3.70 23.69
CA GLY A 433 20.48 -3.49 22.61
C GLY A 433 19.88 -4.78 22.04
N PRO A 434 19.13 -4.68 20.92
CA PRO A 434 18.48 -5.84 20.30
C PRO A 434 19.50 -6.79 19.65
N SER A 435 19.21 -8.09 19.69
CA SER A 435 19.95 -9.10 18.93
C SER A 435 19.50 -9.11 17.46
N ARG A 436 20.42 -9.44 16.52
CA ARG A 436 20.05 -9.66 15.10
C ARG A 436 19.08 -10.83 14.91
N ASP A 437 19.13 -11.84 15.79
CA ASP A 437 18.19 -12.97 15.73
C ASP A 437 16.75 -12.56 16.03
N TRP A 438 16.53 -11.44 16.72
CA TRP A 438 15.18 -10.90 16.94
C TRP A 438 14.46 -10.57 15.63
N LEU A 439 15.19 -10.19 14.57
CA LEU A 439 14.60 -9.93 13.25
C LEU A 439 13.89 -11.15 12.65
N LYS A 440 14.28 -12.37 13.03
CA LYS A 440 13.64 -13.62 12.60
C LYS A 440 12.37 -13.92 13.41
N LEU A 441 12.31 -13.44 14.65
CA LEU A 441 11.22 -13.72 15.60
C LEU A 441 10.07 -12.74 15.47
N VAL A 442 10.38 -11.45 15.28
CA VAL A 442 9.37 -10.39 15.22
C VAL A 442 8.48 -10.48 13.99
N LYS A 443 7.20 -10.21 14.19
CA LYS A 443 6.19 -10.18 13.14
C LYS A 443 5.83 -8.76 12.72
N SER A 444 5.83 -7.80 13.65
CA SER A 444 5.46 -6.43 13.34
C SER A 444 6.55 -5.73 12.54
N THR A 445 6.13 -5.00 11.49
CA THR A 445 7.01 -4.18 10.66
C THR A 445 7.66 -3.07 11.49
N GLN A 446 6.93 -2.55 12.49
CA GLN A 446 7.43 -1.54 13.43
C GLN A 446 8.65 -2.05 14.21
N ALA A 447 8.57 -3.26 14.82
CA ALA A 447 9.70 -3.83 15.54
C ALA A 447 10.89 -4.08 14.62
N LYS A 448 10.69 -4.68 13.44
CA LYS A 448 11.75 -4.91 12.45
C LYS A 448 12.49 -3.62 12.10
N ASN A 449 11.75 -2.56 11.80
CA ASN A 449 12.34 -1.28 11.41
C ASN A 449 13.09 -0.61 12.56
N LYS A 450 12.54 -0.61 13.78
CA LYS A 450 13.22 -0.02 14.94
C LYS A 450 14.50 -0.78 15.32
N ILE A 451 14.51 -2.10 15.18
CA ILE A 451 15.70 -2.93 15.36
C ILE A 451 16.76 -2.58 14.30
N ASN A 452 16.36 -2.51 13.01
CA ASN A 452 17.27 -2.13 11.93
C ASN A 452 17.82 -0.70 12.11
N GLN A 453 16.98 0.27 12.51
CA GLN A 453 17.39 1.64 12.81
C GLN A 453 18.43 1.67 13.94
N TRP A 454 18.22 0.86 14.99
CA TRP A 454 19.19 0.76 16.10
C TRP A 454 20.55 0.26 15.59
N PHE A 455 20.59 -0.82 14.79
CA PHE A 455 21.83 -1.32 14.21
C PHE A 455 22.51 -0.30 13.28
N LYS A 456 21.74 0.43 12.48
CA LYS A 456 22.28 1.50 11.63
C LYS A 456 22.95 2.61 12.44
N LYS A 457 22.36 2.97 13.58
CA LYS A 457 22.83 4.07 14.43
C LYS A 457 24.04 3.66 15.28
N GLU A 458 23.93 2.53 15.97
CA GLU A 458 24.92 2.10 16.97
C GLU A 458 26.22 1.58 16.32
N LEU A 459 26.10 0.96 15.16
CA LEU A 459 27.24 0.47 14.38
C LEU A 459 27.65 1.44 13.26
N LYS A 460 27.34 2.74 13.38
CA LYS A 460 27.61 3.70 12.31
C LYS A 460 29.11 3.74 11.97
N GLU A 461 29.98 3.82 12.96
CA GLU A 461 31.43 3.87 12.77
C GLU A 461 31.97 2.58 12.16
N ASP A 462 31.56 1.41 12.67
CA ASP A 462 31.94 0.10 12.12
C ASP A 462 31.43 -0.06 10.68
N ASN A 463 30.21 0.37 10.41
CA ASN A 463 29.65 0.34 9.07
C ASN A 463 30.38 1.27 8.10
N ILE A 464 30.84 2.46 8.55
CA ILE A 464 31.66 3.35 7.73
C ILE A 464 32.98 2.67 7.36
N LEU A 465 33.66 2.07 8.35
CA LEU A 465 34.92 1.37 8.11
C LEU A 465 34.74 0.21 7.13
N LYS A 466 33.77 -0.65 7.39
CA LYS A 466 33.42 -1.78 6.54
C LYS A 466 33.02 -1.34 5.12
N GLY A 467 32.21 -0.29 4.98
CA GLY A 467 31.81 0.23 3.67
C GLY A 467 32.98 0.80 2.88
N LYS A 468 33.93 1.45 3.56
CA LYS A 468 35.18 1.92 2.97
C LYS A 468 36.03 0.76 2.45
N GLU A 469 36.14 -0.31 3.21
CA GLU A 469 36.85 -1.52 2.80
C GLU A 469 36.19 -2.22 1.63
N MET A 470 34.85 -2.41 1.65
CA MET A 470 34.08 -3.03 0.56
C MET A 470 34.24 -2.24 -0.74
N LEU A 471 34.10 -0.91 -0.68
CA LEU A 471 34.25 -0.04 -1.85
C LEU A 471 35.67 -0.09 -2.43
N ALA A 472 36.69 -0.10 -1.55
CA ALA A 472 38.09 -0.22 -1.96
C ALA A 472 38.41 -1.58 -2.58
N GLN A 473 37.91 -2.66 -2.00
CA GLN A 473 38.06 -4.02 -2.55
C GLN A 473 37.37 -4.15 -3.91
N TYR A 474 36.16 -3.62 -4.05
CA TYR A 474 35.45 -3.62 -5.34
C TYR A 474 36.22 -2.82 -6.40
N ALA A 475 36.71 -1.63 -6.11
CA ALA A 475 37.53 -0.84 -7.03
C ALA A 475 38.79 -1.63 -7.45
N LYS A 476 39.49 -2.24 -6.49
CA LYS A 476 40.68 -3.07 -6.75
C LYS A 476 40.36 -4.29 -7.62
N SER A 477 39.23 -4.97 -7.40
CA SER A 477 38.79 -6.13 -8.20
C SER A 477 38.51 -5.75 -9.66
N LYS A 478 38.19 -4.49 -9.91
CA LYS A 478 37.97 -3.92 -11.26
C LYS A 478 39.21 -3.29 -11.87
N GLY A 479 40.36 -3.32 -11.17
CA GLY A 479 41.64 -2.75 -11.65
C GLY A 479 41.78 -1.23 -11.47
N PHE A 480 40.91 -0.63 -10.65
CA PHE A 480 40.92 0.83 -10.42
C PHE A 480 41.54 1.22 -9.09
N LYS A 481 42.22 2.36 -9.03
CA LYS A 481 42.68 2.96 -7.77
C LYS A 481 41.57 3.88 -7.25
N ILE A 482 40.98 3.57 -6.10
CA ILE A 482 39.86 4.31 -5.53
C ILE A 482 40.17 5.78 -5.29
N SER A 483 41.42 6.12 -4.94
CA SER A 483 41.84 7.52 -4.68
C SER A 483 41.64 8.46 -5.87
N THR A 484 41.63 7.95 -7.09
CA THR A 484 41.39 8.75 -8.30
C THR A 484 39.94 9.22 -8.39
N TYR A 485 39.00 8.44 -7.84
CA TYR A 485 37.55 8.64 -7.97
C TYR A 485 36.90 9.22 -6.70
N THR A 486 37.67 9.48 -5.64
CA THR A 486 37.16 10.02 -4.35
C THR A 486 37.45 11.51 -4.16
N LYS A 487 37.49 12.30 -5.25
CA LYS A 487 37.56 13.77 -5.15
C LYS A 487 36.18 14.32 -4.78
N SER A 488 36.15 15.45 -4.04
CA SER A 488 34.95 16.06 -3.47
C SER A 488 33.78 16.16 -4.45
N GLN A 489 34.05 16.62 -5.66
CA GLN A 489 33.05 16.81 -6.71
C GLN A 489 32.37 15.51 -7.20
N TYR A 490 33.11 14.36 -7.22
CA TYR A 490 32.55 13.07 -7.60
C TYR A 490 31.71 12.50 -6.46
N LEU A 491 32.16 12.71 -5.22
CA LEU A 491 31.42 12.33 -4.02
C LEU A 491 30.08 13.06 -3.93
N GLU A 492 30.06 14.35 -4.26
CA GLU A 492 28.82 15.16 -4.30
C GLU A 492 27.82 14.62 -5.33
N ALA A 493 28.27 14.17 -6.49
CA ALA A 493 27.39 13.58 -7.51
C ALA A 493 26.70 12.29 -7.01
N VAL A 494 27.43 11.46 -6.24
CA VAL A 494 26.89 10.27 -5.61
C VAL A 494 25.92 10.64 -4.49
N MET A 495 26.31 11.54 -3.58
CA MET A 495 25.48 12.00 -2.47
C MET A 495 24.15 12.59 -2.96
N ARG A 496 24.19 13.40 -4.02
CA ARG A 496 22.98 13.98 -4.64
C ARG A 496 22.08 12.91 -5.26
N LYS A 497 22.66 11.91 -5.95
CA LYS A 497 21.88 10.82 -6.57
C LYS A 497 21.12 9.99 -5.53
N TYR A 498 21.77 9.66 -4.41
CA TYR A 498 21.22 8.78 -3.39
C TYR A 498 20.59 9.53 -2.20
N GLY A 499 20.59 10.86 -2.21
CA GLY A 499 19.93 11.70 -1.20
C GLY A 499 20.66 11.75 0.17
N PHE A 500 21.97 11.50 0.21
CA PHE A 500 22.77 11.59 1.42
C PHE A 500 23.34 12.99 1.63
N ARG A 501 23.51 13.39 2.88
CA ARG A 501 24.06 14.70 3.27
C ARG A 501 25.59 14.71 3.38
N ASP A 502 26.18 13.57 3.72
CA ASP A 502 27.60 13.39 3.93
C ASP A 502 28.08 12.04 3.37
N TRP A 503 29.39 11.95 3.06
CA TRP A 503 30.00 10.76 2.48
C TRP A 503 30.04 9.58 3.47
N ASP A 504 30.21 9.85 4.76
CA ASP A 504 30.22 8.82 5.79
C ASP A 504 28.87 8.08 5.85
N SER A 505 27.78 8.79 5.62
CA SER A 505 26.45 8.17 5.49
C SER A 505 26.33 7.24 4.25
N VAL A 506 26.99 7.57 3.14
CA VAL A 506 27.07 6.67 1.96
C VAL A 506 27.90 5.42 2.29
N LEU A 507 29.06 5.60 2.93
CA LEU A 507 29.91 4.49 3.37
C LEU A 507 29.20 3.60 4.38
N ALA A 508 28.53 4.19 5.38
CA ALA A 508 27.72 3.44 6.34
C ALA A 508 26.61 2.63 5.63
N ALA A 509 25.96 3.21 4.60
CA ALA A 509 24.95 2.53 3.81
C ALA A 509 25.52 1.31 3.03
N ILE A 510 26.74 1.41 2.51
CA ILE A 510 27.44 0.28 1.90
C ILE A 510 27.76 -0.78 2.97
N GLY A 511 28.31 -0.39 4.11
CA GLY A 511 28.76 -1.30 5.17
C GLY A 511 27.64 -2.13 5.79
N HIS A 512 26.43 -1.59 5.93
CA HIS A 512 25.28 -2.35 6.41
C HIS A 512 24.47 -3.05 5.28
N GLY A 513 24.88 -2.88 3.99
CA GLY A 513 24.24 -3.52 2.85
C GLY A 513 23.03 -2.78 2.25
N GLY A 514 22.76 -1.53 2.66
CA GLY A 514 21.69 -0.69 2.10
C GLY A 514 22.01 -0.10 0.73
N LEU A 515 23.30 -0.02 0.37
CA LEU A 515 23.80 0.32 -0.97
C LEU A 515 24.82 -0.72 -1.41
N LYS A 516 24.77 -1.11 -2.69
CA LYS A 516 25.79 -1.98 -3.28
C LYS A 516 27.00 -1.15 -3.68
N GLU A 517 28.19 -1.61 -3.29
CA GLU A 517 29.48 -1.00 -3.62
C GLU A 517 29.65 -0.76 -5.12
N GLY A 518 29.19 -1.69 -5.96
CA GLY A 518 29.25 -1.55 -7.42
C GLY A 518 28.40 -0.41 -7.98
N GLN A 519 27.22 -0.15 -7.41
CA GLN A 519 26.37 0.95 -7.86
C GLN A 519 26.99 2.31 -7.53
N VAL A 520 27.59 2.42 -6.34
CA VAL A 520 28.28 3.64 -5.90
C VAL A 520 29.52 3.88 -6.75
N PHE A 521 30.34 2.84 -6.97
CA PHE A 521 31.57 2.94 -7.72
C PHE A 521 31.34 3.29 -9.20
N ASN A 522 30.35 2.67 -9.86
CA ASN A 522 29.98 3.01 -11.24
C ASN A 522 29.54 4.47 -11.36
N LYS A 523 28.87 5.02 -10.34
CA LYS A 523 28.49 6.43 -10.34
C LYS A 523 29.67 7.38 -10.15
N LEU A 524 30.67 6.95 -9.38
CA LEU A 524 31.94 7.70 -9.26
C LEU A 524 32.69 7.72 -10.60
N ILE A 525 32.74 6.61 -11.34
CA ILE A 525 33.33 6.54 -12.67
C ILE A 525 32.58 7.47 -13.64
N GLU A 526 31.25 7.41 -13.68
CA GLU A 526 30.44 8.28 -14.53
C GLU A 526 30.69 9.78 -14.28
N ALA A 527 30.83 10.15 -12.99
CA ALA A 527 31.13 11.53 -12.61
C ALA A 527 32.55 11.96 -13.05
N TYR A 528 33.52 11.06 -12.94
CA TYR A 528 34.89 11.26 -13.40
C TYR A 528 34.98 11.42 -14.93
N GLU A 529 34.33 10.53 -15.67
CA GLU A 529 34.31 10.56 -17.14
C GLU A 529 33.66 11.84 -17.68
N LYS A 530 32.56 12.26 -17.06
CA LYS A 530 31.84 13.47 -17.43
C LYS A 530 32.65 14.75 -17.24
N GLU A 531 33.56 14.78 -16.26
CA GLU A 531 34.46 15.91 -16.06
C GLU A 531 35.61 15.90 -17.06
N ASN A 532 36.20 14.74 -17.32
CA ASN A 532 37.29 14.61 -18.28
C ASN A 532 36.83 14.92 -19.72
N GLN A 533 35.57 14.63 -20.07
CA GLN A 533 34.97 15.05 -21.35
C GLN A 533 34.75 16.57 -21.46
N LYS A 534 34.55 17.28 -20.32
CA LYS A 534 34.41 18.75 -20.33
C LYS A 534 35.73 19.50 -20.43
N ASN A 535 36.85 18.83 -20.10
CA ASN A 535 38.19 19.44 -20.11
C ASN A 535 38.99 19.20 -21.40
N LEU A 536 38.39 18.53 -22.40
CA LEU A 536 38.96 18.46 -23.73
C LEU A 536 38.72 19.78 -24.45
N THR A 537 39.81 20.52 -24.74
CA THR A 537 39.74 21.72 -25.58
C THR A 537 39.42 21.33 -27.04
N ASP A 538 38.77 22.23 -27.80
CA ASP A 538 38.38 21.98 -29.19
C ASP A 538 39.58 21.55 -30.08
N GLU A 539 40.81 21.97 -29.75
CA GLU A 539 42.05 21.53 -30.43
C GLU A 539 42.36 20.04 -30.15
N GLN A 540 42.16 19.55 -28.95
CA GLN A 540 42.39 18.14 -28.58
C GLN A 540 41.32 17.20 -29.15
N VAL A 541 40.13 17.71 -29.41
CA VAL A 541 39.05 16.97 -30.08
C VAL A 541 39.39 16.83 -31.59
N LEU A 542 40.01 17.86 -32.19
CA LEU A 542 40.47 17.84 -33.57
C LEU A 542 41.71 16.96 -33.77
N GLU A 543 42.66 16.94 -32.82
CA GLU A 543 43.82 16.03 -32.86
C GLU A 543 43.43 14.56 -32.67
N ALA A 544 42.48 14.26 -31.79
CA ALA A 544 41.95 12.90 -31.61
C ALA A 544 41.16 12.39 -32.83
N ALA A 545 40.62 13.29 -33.65
CA ALA A 545 39.95 12.97 -34.89
C ALA A 545 40.92 12.78 -36.10
N ALA A 546 42.20 13.16 -35.93
CA ALA A 546 43.20 13.13 -37.01
C ALA A 546 44.14 11.91 -36.99
N ASP A 547 44.08 11.04 -35.99
CA ASP A 547 44.96 9.87 -35.88
C ASP A 547 44.19 8.55 -36.17
N PRO A 548 44.32 7.94 -37.35
CA PRO A 548 43.63 6.71 -37.67
C PRO A 548 44.47 5.48 -37.26
N GLN A 549 44.74 5.31 -36.00
CA GLN A 549 45.21 4.04 -35.47
C GLN A 549 44.19 3.44 -34.49
N GLU A 550 43.35 2.60 -35.06
CA GLU A 550 42.39 1.73 -34.40
C GLU A 550 43.01 0.96 -33.23
N LYS A 551 42.59 1.30 -32.02
CA LYS A 551 42.50 0.30 -30.96
C LYS A 551 41.02 -0.05 -30.79
N LEU A 552 40.63 -1.10 -31.49
CA LEU A 552 39.34 -1.77 -31.33
C LEU A 552 39.14 -2.19 -29.84
N HIS A 553 38.41 -1.39 -29.10
CA HIS A 553 37.78 -1.88 -27.86
C HIS A 553 36.60 -2.77 -28.27
N ILE A 554 36.87 -4.07 -28.32
CA ILE A 554 35.82 -5.09 -28.48
C ILE A 554 35.03 -5.18 -27.17
N THR A 555 33.96 -4.42 -27.08
CA THR A 555 32.91 -4.69 -26.06
C THR A 555 32.15 -5.93 -26.55
N LYS A 556 32.37 -7.05 -25.89
CA LYS A 556 31.61 -8.29 -26.12
C LYS A 556 30.15 -8.06 -25.80
N ASN A 557 29.33 -7.81 -26.81
CA ASN A 557 27.87 -7.91 -26.67
C ASN A 557 27.52 -9.37 -26.33
N LYS A 558 26.57 -9.57 -25.41
CA LYS A 558 26.10 -10.91 -24.99
C LYS A 558 25.51 -11.77 -26.12
N GLY A 559 25.43 -11.28 -27.33
CA GLY A 559 24.89 -11.97 -28.51
C GLY A 559 25.93 -12.45 -29.53
N GLY A 560 27.24 -12.22 -29.35
CA GLY A 560 28.29 -12.73 -30.26
C GLY A 560 28.35 -12.11 -31.67
N ILE A 561 27.61 -11.05 -31.93
CA ILE A 561 27.58 -10.36 -33.27
C ILE A 561 28.31 -9.03 -33.17
N VAL A 562 29.22 -8.79 -34.11
CA VAL A 562 29.94 -7.53 -34.26
C VAL A 562 29.53 -6.91 -35.58
N VAL A 563 28.96 -5.70 -35.55
CA VAL A 563 28.61 -4.93 -36.76
C VAL A 563 29.66 -3.82 -36.91
N LYS A 564 30.37 -3.82 -38.06
CA LYS A 564 31.43 -2.87 -38.34
C LYS A 564 30.86 -1.46 -38.48
N GLY A 565 31.26 -0.55 -37.60
CA GLY A 565 30.86 0.87 -37.65
C GLY A 565 29.58 1.23 -36.91
N ILE A 566 28.91 0.31 -36.18
CA ILE A 566 27.68 0.59 -35.42
C ILE A 566 27.82 0.02 -34.00
N HIS A 567 27.63 0.86 -32.98
CA HIS A 567 27.68 0.50 -31.56
C HIS A 567 26.28 0.49 -30.98
N ASP A 568 26.03 -0.45 -30.07
CA ASP A 568 24.78 -0.58 -29.27
C ASP A 568 23.48 -0.83 -30.07
N VAL A 569 23.51 -1.78 -31.00
CA VAL A 569 22.33 -2.18 -31.78
C VAL A 569 21.65 -3.38 -31.13
N ALA A 570 20.33 -3.29 -30.90
CA ALA A 570 19.52 -4.43 -30.53
C ALA A 570 19.36 -5.39 -31.71
N VAL A 571 19.95 -6.58 -31.62
CA VAL A 571 19.93 -7.60 -32.67
C VAL A 571 18.81 -8.60 -32.43
N ARG A 572 18.01 -8.86 -33.48
CA ARG A 572 16.99 -9.89 -33.51
C ARG A 572 17.26 -10.91 -34.60
N PHE A 573 17.50 -12.17 -34.21
CA PHE A 573 17.72 -13.24 -35.19
C PHE A 573 16.42 -13.62 -35.90
N SER A 574 16.54 -13.88 -37.21
CA SER A 574 15.43 -14.45 -37.95
C SER A 574 15.19 -15.90 -37.53
N LYS A 575 13.92 -16.28 -37.43
CA LYS A 575 13.54 -17.64 -36.99
C LYS A 575 13.72 -18.71 -38.09
N CYS A 576 14.01 -18.31 -39.30
CA CYS A 576 14.07 -19.22 -40.44
C CYS A 576 15.46 -19.85 -40.68
N CYS A 577 16.54 -19.24 -40.19
CA CYS A 577 17.92 -19.69 -40.50
C CYS A 577 18.85 -19.84 -39.30
N SER A 578 18.42 -19.55 -38.07
CA SER A 578 19.13 -19.80 -36.79
C SER A 578 20.66 -19.81 -36.91
N PRO A 579 21.32 -18.67 -37.28
CA PRO A 579 22.77 -18.66 -37.54
C PRO A 579 23.57 -19.03 -36.27
N ILE A 580 24.69 -19.73 -36.48
CA ILE A 580 25.63 -20.12 -35.42
C ILE A 580 26.89 -19.24 -35.45
N PRO A 581 27.69 -19.15 -34.39
CA PRO A 581 28.95 -18.40 -34.38
C PRO A 581 29.91 -18.86 -35.50
N GLY A 582 30.26 -17.94 -36.41
CA GLY A 582 31.11 -18.20 -37.57
C GLY A 582 30.39 -18.07 -38.91
N ASP A 583 29.07 -18.03 -38.94
CA ASP A 583 28.30 -17.81 -40.17
C ASP A 583 28.39 -16.34 -40.64
N GLU A 584 28.51 -16.15 -41.95
CA GLU A 584 28.34 -14.83 -42.57
C GLU A 584 26.85 -14.47 -42.58
N ILE A 585 26.51 -13.33 -41.98
CA ILE A 585 25.11 -12.90 -41.83
C ILE A 585 24.92 -11.52 -42.49
N VAL A 586 23.77 -11.34 -43.14
CA VAL A 586 23.31 -10.05 -43.64
C VAL A 586 22.12 -9.57 -42.81
N GLY A 587 22.21 -8.32 -42.34
CA GLY A 587 21.17 -7.71 -41.49
C GLY A 587 20.66 -6.40 -42.07
N PHE A 588 19.43 -6.04 -41.75
CA PHE A 588 18.84 -4.73 -42.06
C PHE A 588 18.70 -3.93 -40.78
N VAL A 589 19.07 -2.65 -40.84
CA VAL A 589 18.82 -1.69 -39.75
C VAL A 589 17.44 -1.08 -39.99
N THR A 590 16.51 -1.25 -39.02
CA THR A 590 15.14 -0.69 -39.05
C THR A 590 14.98 0.40 -38.01
#